data_1874c6cae1237d4e4ce1a2351d6f5ee7
#
_entry.id   1874c6cae1237d4e4ce1a2351d6f5ee7
#
_cell.length_a   1.000
_cell.length_b   1.000
_cell.length_c   1.000
_cell.angle_alpha   90.00
_cell.angle_beta   90.00
_cell.angle_gamma   90.00
#
_symmetry.space_group_name_H-M   'P 1'
#
loop_
_entity.id
_entity.type
_entity.pdbx_description
1 polymer ?
#
loop_
_entity_poly.entity_id
_entity_poly.type
_entity_poly.pdbx_seq_one_letter_code
_entity_poly.pdbx_strand_id
1 'polypeptide(L)'
;TSQWVLSNLDARNAKVHLNTQLQSAVGGKIELSTGESFESDLIVWTAGVMANPVVRNTDLPLDERGRITAQPSLRVVAGDKVVEGAWTAGDVSAVPDLSGGGVGGFCVPNAQHAVRQAKLLAANLVATIRGGQPKDYFHKNMGAVAGLGIGVGVYQWRKLAIKGFIAWCMHRGYHGLAMPMWERKLRVFG
;
A
#
# COMPACT_ATOMS: atom_id res chain seq x y z
N THR A 1 4.24 -3.53 -20.08
CA THR A 1 3.39 -4.21 -19.07
C THR A 1 1.95 -3.72 -19.16
N SER A 2 1.70 -2.39 -19.15
CA SER A 2 0.34 -1.81 -19.17
C SER A 2 -0.50 -2.27 -20.37
N GLN A 3 0.04 -2.22 -21.58
CA GLN A 3 -0.68 -2.70 -22.78
C GLN A 3 -1.12 -4.17 -22.67
N TRP A 4 -0.28 -5.03 -22.13
CA TRP A 4 -0.63 -6.44 -21.94
C TRP A 4 -1.75 -6.61 -20.90
N VAL A 5 -1.73 -5.81 -19.83
CA VAL A 5 -2.82 -5.81 -18.83
C VAL A 5 -4.13 -5.36 -19.47
N LEU A 6 -4.12 -4.26 -20.23
CA LEU A 6 -5.29 -3.78 -20.97
C LEU A 6 -5.85 -4.83 -21.92
N SER A 7 -5.00 -5.47 -22.73
CA SER A 7 -5.45 -6.55 -23.63
C SER A 7 -6.08 -7.74 -22.88
N ASN A 8 -5.57 -8.08 -21.69
CA ASN A 8 -6.18 -9.13 -20.87
C ASN A 8 -7.53 -8.74 -20.27
N LEU A 9 -7.72 -7.47 -19.92
CA LEU A 9 -9.00 -6.96 -19.43
C LEU A 9 -10.01 -6.90 -20.57
N ASP A 10 -9.62 -6.41 -21.74
CA ASP A 10 -10.45 -6.33 -22.95
C ASP A 10 -10.92 -7.72 -23.39
N ALA A 11 -10.02 -8.72 -23.41
CA ALA A 11 -10.37 -10.11 -23.71
C ALA A 11 -11.39 -10.73 -22.74
N ARG A 12 -11.64 -10.08 -21.61
CA ARG A 12 -12.66 -10.46 -20.61
C ARG A 12 -13.86 -9.53 -20.62
N ASN A 13 -14.03 -8.74 -21.65
CA ASN A 13 -15.09 -7.73 -21.81
C ASN A 13 -15.10 -6.67 -20.70
N ALA A 14 -13.94 -6.39 -20.07
CA ALA A 14 -13.81 -5.33 -19.10
C ALA A 14 -13.50 -4.01 -19.81
N LYS A 15 -14.43 -3.08 -19.78
CA LYS A 15 -14.25 -1.73 -20.33
C LYS A 15 -13.36 -0.90 -19.40
N VAL A 16 -12.25 -0.40 -19.90
CA VAL A 16 -11.26 0.36 -19.11
C VAL A 16 -11.27 1.82 -19.55
N HIS A 17 -11.61 2.71 -18.65
CA HIS A 17 -11.57 4.16 -18.86
C HIS A 17 -10.29 4.74 -18.26
N LEU A 18 -9.32 5.06 -19.10
CA LEU A 18 -8.06 5.70 -18.67
C LEU A 18 -8.24 7.23 -18.64
N ASN A 19 -7.47 7.88 -17.75
CA ASN A 19 -7.51 9.34 -17.55
C ASN A 19 -8.93 9.87 -17.25
N THR A 20 -9.75 9.06 -16.58
CA THR A 20 -11.14 9.32 -16.30
C THR A 20 -11.37 9.33 -14.80
N GLN A 21 -12.13 10.28 -14.31
CA GLN A 21 -12.53 10.40 -12.91
C GLN A 21 -14.01 10.06 -12.76
N LEU A 22 -14.36 9.40 -11.66
CA LEU A 22 -15.75 9.24 -11.25
C LEU A 22 -16.23 10.58 -10.69
N GLN A 23 -17.29 11.14 -11.27
CA GLN A 23 -17.91 12.38 -10.80
C GLN A 23 -19.06 12.13 -9.84
N SER A 24 -19.89 11.14 -10.15
CA SER A 24 -21.04 10.77 -9.32
C SER A 24 -21.30 9.27 -9.40
N ALA A 25 -21.84 8.71 -8.30
CA ALA A 25 -22.28 7.32 -8.20
C ALA A 25 -23.58 7.24 -7.35
N VAL A 26 -24.42 8.26 -7.44
CA VAL A 26 -25.64 8.36 -6.64
C VAL A 26 -26.76 7.58 -7.28
N GLY A 27 -27.46 6.77 -6.47
CA GLY A 27 -28.63 6.01 -6.91
C GLY A 27 -28.35 4.94 -7.98
N GLY A 28 -27.11 4.43 -8.04
CA GLY A 28 -26.71 3.43 -9.03
C GLY A 28 -26.32 4.03 -10.39
N LYS A 29 -26.52 5.34 -10.60
CA LYS A 29 -26.12 6.04 -11.81
C LYS A 29 -24.67 6.51 -11.69
N ILE A 30 -23.83 6.04 -12.59
CA ILE A 30 -22.41 6.39 -12.69
C ILE A 30 -22.27 7.53 -13.69
N GLU A 31 -21.55 8.59 -13.30
CA GLU A 31 -21.21 9.71 -14.17
C GLU A 31 -19.69 9.89 -14.20
N LEU A 32 -19.11 9.88 -15.39
CA LEU A 32 -17.68 9.99 -15.61
C LEU A 32 -17.28 11.40 -16.09
N SER A 33 -16.04 11.80 -15.82
CA SER A 33 -15.48 13.09 -16.26
C SER A 33 -15.45 13.27 -17.79
N THR A 34 -15.63 12.19 -18.54
CA THR A 34 -15.77 12.20 -20.01
C THR A 34 -17.16 12.59 -20.50
N GLY A 35 -18.12 12.75 -19.57
CA GLY A 35 -19.55 12.97 -19.90
C GLY A 35 -20.33 11.67 -20.16
N GLU A 36 -19.68 10.52 -20.13
CA GLU A 36 -20.35 9.22 -20.22
C GLU A 36 -21.09 8.92 -18.91
N SER A 37 -22.31 8.38 -19.03
CA SER A 37 -23.07 7.90 -17.87
C SER A 37 -23.72 6.56 -18.16
N PHE A 38 -23.84 5.72 -17.13
CA PHE A 38 -24.46 4.39 -17.20
C PHE A 38 -24.95 3.96 -15.81
N GLU A 39 -25.78 2.94 -15.77
CA GLU A 39 -26.25 2.33 -14.53
C GLU A 39 -25.37 1.16 -14.11
N SER A 40 -25.22 0.95 -12.79
CA SER A 40 -24.45 -0.14 -12.22
C SER A 40 -25.09 -0.62 -10.93
N ASP A 41 -25.31 -1.94 -10.84
CA ASP A 41 -25.87 -2.60 -9.67
C ASP A 41 -24.84 -2.75 -8.53
N LEU A 42 -23.53 -2.71 -8.86
CA LEU A 42 -22.45 -2.86 -7.88
C LEU A 42 -21.31 -1.88 -8.18
N ILE A 43 -20.87 -1.18 -7.16
CA ILE A 43 -19.72 -0.29 -7.21
C ILE A 43 -18.67 -0.80 -6.22
N VAL A 44 -17.46 -1.10 -6.72
CA VAL A 44 -16.33 -1.49 -5.89
C VAL A 44 -15.27 -0.39 -5.93
N TRP A 45 -15.14 0.36 -4.84
CA TRP A 45 -14.19 1.45 -4.72
C TRP A 45 -12.82 0.95 -4.26
N THR A 46 -11.80 1.07 -5.12
CA THR A 46 -10.41 0.65 -4.83
C THR A 46 -9.40 1.77 -5.10
N ALA A 47 -9.86 3.03 -5.13
CA ALA A 47 -9.06 4.18 -5.55
C ALA A 47 -8.14 4.75 -4.46
N GLY A 48 -7.47 3.89 -3.70
CA GLY A 48 -6.47 4.25 -2.72
C GLY A 48 -6.96 4.25 -1.28
N VAL A 49 -6.05 4.61 -0.38
CA VAL A 49 -6.27 4.66 1.07
C VAL A 49 -5.83 6.01 1.61
N MET A 50 -6.41 6.43 2.71
CA MET A 50 -6.02 7.61 3.48
C MET A 50 -5.81 7.24 4.93
N ALA A 51 -5.08 8.08 5.67
CA ALA A 51 -4.94 7.92 7.11
C ALA A 51 -6.32 7.92 7.79
N ASN A 52 -6.51 7.05 8.76
CA ASN A 52 -7.79 6.97 9.47
C ASN A 52 -8.08 8.33 10.14
N PRO A 53 -9.27 8.92 9.93
CA PRO A 53 -9.61 10.21 10.53
C PRO A 53 -9.51 10.26 12.05
N VAL A 54 -9.54 9.12 12.74
CA VAL A 54 -9.42 9.05 14.20
C VAL A 54 -8.11 9.67 14.73
N VAL A 55 -7.04 9.67 13.93
CA VAL A 55 -5.76 10.29 14.34
C VAL A 55 -5.86 11.80 14.51
N ARG A 56 -6.86 12.45 13.91
CA ARG A 56 -7.15 13.88 14.08
C ARG A 56 -7.68 14.22 15.47
N ASN A 57 -8.16 13.20 16.21
CA ASN A 57 -8.64 13.36 17.59
C ASN A 57 -7.51 13.17 18.62
N THR A 58 -6.28 13.04 18.16
CA THR A 58 -5.09 12.99 19.01
C THR A 58 -4.36 14.34 18.96
N ASP A 59 -3.50 14.59 19.93
CA ASP A 59 -2.59 15.74 19.99
C ASP A 59 -1.28 15.51 19.20
N LEU A 60 -1.20 14.42 18.45
CA LEU A 60 -0.02 14.09 17.65
C LEU A 60 0.09 15.01 16.41
N PRO A 61 1.32 15.41 16.04
CA PRO A 61 1.54 16.25 14.87
C PRO A 61 1.21 15.47 13.57
N LEU A 62 0.42 16.10 12.71
CA LEU A 62 -0.03 15.54 11.44
C LEU A 62 0.54 16.34 10.26
N ASP A 63 0.76 15.66 9.14
CA ASP A 63 1.06 16.29 7.86
C ASP A 63 -0.24 16.79 7.17
N GLU A 64 -0.08 17.46 6.01
CA GLU A 64 -1.20 18.01 5.21
C GLU A 64 -2.18 16.92 4.74
N ARG A 65 -1.75 15.64 4.69
CA ARG A 65 -2.58 14.50 4.32
C ARG A 65 -3.22 13.81 5.53
N GLY A 66 -3.06 14.36 6.73
CA GLY A 66 -3.60 13.82 7.97
C GLY A 66 -2.85 12.60 8.50
N ARG A 67 -1.59 12.37 8.09
CA ARG A 67 -0.73 11.31 8.61
C ARG A 67 0.13 11.82 9.75
N ILE A 68 0.43 10.97 10.73
CA ILE A 68 1.32 11.30 11.85
C ILE A 68 2.74 11.51 11.32
N THR A 69 3.34 12.64 11.59
CA THR A 69 4.70 12.98 11.15
C THR A 69 5.75 12.15 11.89
N ALA A 70 6.70 11.61 11.17
CA ALA A 70 7.72 10.74 11.72
C ALA A 70 9.09 10.99 11.10
N GLN A 71 10.13 10.74 11.86
CA GLN A 71 11.48 10.57 11.32
C GLN A 71 11.73 9.09 10.89
N PRO A 72 12.81 8.81 10.15
CA PRO A 72 13.08 7.45 9.65
C PRO A 72 13.13 6.38 10.75
N SER A 73 13.50 6.72 11.97
CA SER A 73 13.51 5.79 13.10
C SER A 73 12.13 5.43 13.65
N LEU A 74 11.05 5.95 13.07
CA LEU A 74 9.64 5.75 13.44
C LEU A 74 9.22 6.49 14.73
N ARG A 75 10.06 7.40 15.24
CA ARG A 75 9.66 8.35 16.29
C ARG A 75 8.78 9.43 15.69
N VAL A 76 7.76 9.82 16.43
CA VAL A 76 6.92 10.97 16.07
C VAL A 76 7.69 12.27 16.23
N VAL A 77 7.51 13.21 15.31
CA VAL A 77 8.18 14.52 15.34
C VAL A 77 7.21 15.66 15.11
N ALA A 78 7.42 16.74 15.85
CA ALA A 78 6.78 18.04 15.65
C ALA A 78 7.84 19.00 15.07
N GLY A 79 7.87 19.18 13.75
CA GLY A 79 8.99 19.81 13.06
C GLY A 79 10.28 19.01 13.29
N ASP A 80 11.31 19.64 13.86
CA ASP A 80 12.59 19.02 14.15
C ASP A 80 12.67 18.36 15.55
N LYS A 81 11.62 18.48 16.37
CA LYS A 81 11.62 17.98 17.75
C LYS A 81 10.92 16.62 17.83
N VAL A 82 11.59 15.66 18.47
CA VAL A 82 10.99 14.37 18.78
C VAL A 82 9.92 14.56 19.87
N VAL A 83 8.76 13.95 19.66
CA VAL A 83 7.72 13.82 20.68
C VAL A 83 8.06 12.62 21.55
N GLU A 84 8.46 12.86 22.79
CA GLU A 84 8.89 11.80 23.69
C GLU A 84 7.79 10.77 23.95
N GLY A 85 8.17 9.49 23.91
CA GLY A 85 7.26 8.38 24.13
C GLY A 85 6.34 8.05 22.95
N ALA A 86 6.31 8.88 21.88
CA ALA A 86 5.43 8.68 20.74
C ALA A 86 6.14 8.02 19.54
N TRP A 87 5.52 6.97 19.02
CA TRP A 87 6.00 6.21 17.87
C TRP A 87 4.87 5.93 16.90
N THR A 88 5.19 5.80 15.60
CA THR A 88 4.19 5.56 14.59
C THR A 88 4.72 4.66 13.47
N ALA A 89 3.84 3.89 12.82
CA ALA A 89 4.18 3.01 11.71
C ALA A 89 2.95 2.71 10.84
N GLY A 90 3.18 2.28 9.61
CA GLY A 90 2.13 1.87 8.67
C GLY A 90 1.43 3.04 7.99
N ASP A 91 0.23 2.79 7.49
CA ASP A 91 -0.47 3.69 6.56
C ASP A 91 -0.88 5.04 7.17
N VAL A 92 -0.97 5.11 8.49
CA VAL A 92 -1.26 6.37 9.21
C VAL A 92 -0.04 7.26 9.41
N SER A 93 1.14 6.82 8.98
CA SER A 93 2.43 7.45 9.28
C SER A 93 3.08 8.07 8.05
N ALA A 94 3.61 9.27 8.18
CA ALA A 94 4.43 9.93 7.16
C ALA A 94 5.92 9.58 7.38
N VAL A 95 6.27 8.30 7.16
CA VAL A 95 7.65 7.82 7.31
C VAL A 95 8.47 8.19 6.07
N PRO A 96 9.60 8.91 6.20
CA PRO A 96 10.48 9.23 5.08
C PRO A 96 11.00 7.97 4.37
N ASP A 97 11.02 7.99 3.04
CA ASP A 97 11.59 6.91 2.24
C ASP A 97 13.06 7.18 1.90
N LEU A 98 13.95 6.58 2.66
CA LEU A 98 15.38 6.68 2.45
C LEU A 98 15.89 5.94 1.21
N SER A 99 15.04 5.13 0.54
CA SER A 99 15.39 4.45 -0.72
C SER A 99 15.22 5.33 -1.96
N GLY A 100 14.57 6.49 -1.80
CA GLY A 100 14.30 7.45 -2.88
C GLY A 100 13.20 7.02 -3.85
N GLY A 101 12.48 5.92 -3.57
CA GLY A 101 11.40 5.40 -4.44
C GLY A 101 9.99 5.88 -4.05
N GLY A 102 9.85 6.57 -2.94
CA GLY A 102 8.57 7.02 -2.40
C GLY A 102 8.01 8.27 -3.08
N VAL A 103 6.70 8.35 -3.15
CA VAL A 103 6.01 9.52 -3.70
C VAL A 103 6.06 10.67 -2.68
N GLY A 104 6.60 11.82 -3.11
CA GLY A 104 6.77 12.99 -2.24
C GLY A 104 7.78 12.77 -1.11
N GLY A 105 8.72 11.83 -1.26
CA GLY A 105 9.77 11.55 -0.27
C GLY A 105 9.33 10.62 0.88
N PHE A 106 8.11 10.08 0.85
CA PHE A 106 7.58 9.22 1.90
C PHE A 106 7.31 7.80 1.41
N CYS A 107 7.35 6.85 2.33
CA CYS A 107 6.90 5.48 2.08
C CYS A 107 5.44 5.47 1.62
N VAL A 108 5.15 4.66 0.59
CA VAL A 108 3.77 4.50 0.13
C VAL A 108 2.96 3.67 1.13
N PRO A 109 1.68 4.00 1.37
CA PRO A 109 0.82 3.21 2.25
C PRO A 109 0.55 1.85 1.62
N ASN A 110 1.15 0.82 2.19
CA ASN A 110 0.91 -0.57 1.80
C ASN A 110 1.36 -1.55 2.89
N ALA A 111 0.81 -2.76 2.85
CA ALA A 111 1.09 -3.81 3.83
C ALA A 111 2.59 -4.19 3.90
N GLN A 112 3.34 -4.05 2.81
CA GLN A 112 4.77 -4.37 2.81
C GLN A 112 5.56 -3.43 3.71
N HIS A 113 5.30 -2.11 3.60
CA HIS A 113 5.91 -1.12 4.49
C HIS A 113 5.39 -1.28 5.92
N ALA A 114 4.08 -1.40 6.10
CA ALA A 114 3.46 -1.50 7.43
C ALA A 114 4.05 -2.65 8.26
N VAL A 115 4.13 -3.86 7.70
CA VAL A 115 4.68 -5.04 8.40
C VAL A 115 6.16 -4.89 8.75
N ARG A 116 6.96 -4.31 7.84
CA ARG A 116 8.40 -4.10 8.09
C ARG A 116 8.66 -2.99 9.09
N GLN A 117 7.92 -1.90 8.99
CA GLN A 117 7.96 -0.81 9.95
C GLN A 117 7.55 -1.30 11.34
N ALA A 118 6.50 -2.10 11.47
CA ALA A 118 6.07 -2.65 12.75
C ALA A 118 7.16 -3.50 13.43
N LYS A 119 7.87 -4.33 12.64
CA LYS A 119 8.99 -5.13 13.17
C LYS A 119 10.15 -4.25 13.66
N LEU A 120 10.50 -3.23 12.89
CA LEU A 120 11.54 -2.28 13.28
C LEU A 120 11.12 -1.45 14.47
N LEU A 121 9.87 -1.00 14.51
CA LEU A 121 9.32 -0.23 15.64
C LEU A 121 9.43 -1.02 16.94
N ALA A 122 9.06 -2.29 16.94
CA ALA A 122 9.21 -3.14 18.12
C ALA A 122 10.66 -3.25 18.57
N ALA A 123 11.60 -3.43 17.62
CA ALA A 123 13.02 -3.48 17.93
C ALA A 123 13.56 -2.14 18.46
N ASN A 124 13.13 -1.02 17.88
CA ASN A 124 13.50 0.33 18.29
C ASN A 124 12.97 0.69 19.67
N LEU A 125 11.73 0.30 19.99
CA LEU A 125 11.15 0.46 21.33
C LEU A 125 12.01 -0.26 22.37
N VAL A 126 12.34 -1.54 22.16
CA VAL A 126 13.18 -2.32 23.05
C VAL A 126 14.57 -1.69 23.20
N ALA A 127 15.20 -1.26 22.09
CA ALA A 127 16.49 -0.61 22.12
C ALA A 127 16.46 0.67 22.97
N THR A 128 15.46 1.53 22.75
CA THR A 128 15.30 2.81 23.47
C THR A 128 15.06 2.59 24.98
N ILE A 129 14.21 1.63 25.35
CA ILE A 129 13.96 1.29 26.78
C ILE A 129 15.24 0.82 27.47
N ARG A 130 16.14 0.16 26.73
CA ARG A 130 17.43 -0.30 27.23
C ARG A 130 18.57 0.72 27.16
N GLY A 131 18.25 1.98 26.80
CA GLY A 131 19.24 3.05 26.68
C GLY A 131 20.04 3.04 25.36
N GLY A 132 19.66 2.20 24.40
CA GLY A 132 20.26 2.13 23.07
C GLY A 132 19.64 3.12 22.08
N GLN A 133 20.21 3.17 20.87
CA GLN A 133 19.74 4.05 19.81
C GLN A 133 18.81 3.31 18.84
N PRO A 134 17.69 3.94 18.44
CA PRO A 134 16.81 3.39 17.40
C PRO A 134 17.50 3.43 16.03
N LYS A 135 17.15 2.49 15.17
CA LYS A 135 17.63 2.38 13.78
C LYS A 135 16.62 3.00 12.82
N ASP A 136 17.13 3.53 11.72
CA ASP A 136 16.30 4.06 10.65
C ASP A 136 15.65 2.97 9.80
N TYR A 137 14.43 3.23 9.37
CA TYR A 137 13.72 2.37 8.42
C TYR A 137 14.29 2.54 7.02
N PHE A 138 14.69 1.44 6.44
CA PHE A 138 15.13 1.37 5.05
C PHE A 138 14.53 0.14 4.37
N HIS A 139 13.88 0.32 3.23
CA HIS A 139 13.39 -0.78 2.42
C HIS A 139 13.54 -0.47 0.93
N LYS A 140 14.38 -1.24 0.26
CA LYS A 140 14.53 -1.15 -1.19
C LYS A 140 13.33 -1.81 -1.88
N ASN A 141 12.70 -1.06 -2.80
CA ASN A 141 11.57 -1.58 -3.57
C ASN A 141 12.00 -2.82 -4.39
N MET A 142 11.32 -3.94 -4.17
CA MET A 142 11.55 -5.23 -4.84
C MET A 142 10.56 -5.48 -5.99
N GLY A 143 9.87 -4.44 -6.46
CA GLY A 143 8.87 -4.54 -7.50
C GLY A 143 7.45 -4.68 -6.96
N ALA A 144 6.53 -4.80 -7.89
CA ALA A 144 5.11 -5.00 -7.62
C ALA A 144 4.62 -6.26 -8.31
N VAL A 145 3.76 -7.00 -7.63
CA VAL A 145 3.09 -8.18 -8.17
C VAL A 145 1.58 -8.01 -8.05
N ALA A 146 0.84 -8.35 -9.09
CA ALA A 146 -0.61 -8.30 -9.08
C ALA A 146 -1.21 -9.55 -9.74
N GLY A 147 -2.30 -10.05 -9.16
CA GLY A 147 -3.14 -11.08 -9.77
C GLY A 147 -4.24 -10.42 -10.62
N LEU A 148 -4.43 -10.95 -11.82
CA LEU A 148 -5.50 -10.51 -12.74
C LEU A 148 -6.56 -11.59 -12.93
N GLY A 149 -6.71 -12.48 -11.97
CA GLY A 149 -7.60 -13.64 -11.99
C GLY A 149 -6.82 -14.95 -11.91
N ILE A 150 -7.54 -16.08 -12.05
CA ILE A 150 -6.94 -17.41 -11.94
C ILE A 150 -5.95 -17.65 -13.07
N GLY A 151 -4.73 -18.05 -12.73
CA GLY A 151 -3.68 -18.36 -13.71
C GLY A 151 -3.07 -17.14 -14.40
N VAL A 152 -3.52 -15.92 -14.10
CA VAL A 152 -3.04 -14.69 -14.75
C VAL A 152 -2.53 -13.70 -13.74
N GLY A 153 -1.26 -13.31 -13.85
CA GLY A 153 -0.63 -12.33 -13.00
C GLY A 153 0.38 -11.48 -13.74
N VAL A 154 0.87 -10.45 -13.09
CA VAL A 154 1.95 -9.61 -13.56
C VAL A 154 2.89 -9.29 -12.42
N TYR A 155 4.19 -9.41 -12.66
CA TYR A 155 5.25 -8.94 -11.77
C TYR A 155 6.10 -7.95 -12.55
N GLN A 156 6.40 -6.81 -11.92
CA GLN A 156 7.26 -5.80 -12.49
C GLN A 156 8.33 -5.36 -11.48
N TRP A 157 9.58 -5.44 -11.90
CA TRP A 157 10.70 -4.90 -11.15
C TRP A 157 11.66 -4.18 -12.12
N ARG A 158 11.78 -2.88 -11.95
CA ARG A 158 12.53 -2.03 -12.89
C ARG A 158 12.09 -2.27 -14.35
N LYS A 159 12.98 -2.77 -15.20
CA LYS A 159 12.72 -3.11 -16.62
C LYS A 159 12.24 -4.54 -16.83
N LEU A 160 12.34 -5.42 -15.81
CA LEU A 160 11.88 -6.79 -15.89
C LEU A 160 10.37 -6.87 -15.66
N ALA A 161 9.66 -7.50 -16.58
CA ALA A 161 8.24 -7.81 -16.45
C ALA A 161 8.00 -9.29 -16.73
N ILE A 162 7.45 -10.00 -15.72
CA ILE A 162 6.98 -11.39 -15.85
C ILE A 162 5.46 -11.36 -15.91
N LYS A 163 4.85 -12.14 -16.81
CA LYS A 163 3.42 -12.11 -17.06
C LYS A 163 2.84 -13.52 -17.11
N GLY A 164 1.52 -13.63 -16.92
CA GLY A 164 0.80 -14.91 -17.04
C GLY A 164 0.95 -15.80 -15.81
N PHE A 165 0.98 -17.11 -16.03
CA PHE A 165 0.91 -18.13 -14.97
C PHE A 165 2.06 -18.04 -13.97
N ILE A 166 3.28 -17.80 -14.41
CA ILE A 166 4.46 -17.69 -13.52
C ILE A 166 4.28 -16.52 -12.55
N ALA A 167 3.87 -15.34 -13.04
CA ALA A 167 3.62 -14.19 -12.18
C ALA A 167 2.45 -14.43 -11.22
N TRP A 168 1.43 -15.17 -11.64
CA TRP A 168 0.33 -15.59 -10.78
C TRP A 168 0.81 -16.52 -9.66
N CYS A 169 1.66 -17.51 -9.97
CA CYS A 169 2.28 -18.37 -8.96
C CYS A 169 3.14 -17.56 -7.97
N MET A 170 3.92 -16.59 -8.46
CA MET A 170 4.71 -15.69 -7.62
C MET A 170 3.81 -14.88 -6.66
N HIS A 171 2.71 -14.34 -7.15
CA HIS A 171 1.73 -13.60 -6.34
C HIS A 171 1.14 -14.49 -5.25
N ARG A 172 0.60 -15.66 -5.60
CA ARG A 172 0.01 -16.57 -4.62
C ARG A 172 1.04 -17.13 -3.64
N GLY A 173 2.21 -17.51 -4.13
CA GLY A 173 3.31 -18.01 -3.30
C GLY A 173 3.76 -16.97 -2.27
N TYR A 174 3.97 -15.72 -2.68
CA TYR A 174 4.33 -14.65 -1.77
C TYR A 174 3.29 -14.46 -0.66
N HIS A 175 2.01 -14.34 -1.02
CA HIS A 175 0.93 -14.13 -0.03
C HIS A 175 0.72 -15.35 0.85
N GLY A 176 0.78 -16.56 0.31
CA GLY A 176 0.68 -17.78 1.09
C GLY A 176 1.82 -17.96 2.08
N LEU A 177 3.06 -17.67 1.67
CA LEU A 177 4.22 -17.71 2.58
C LEU A 177 4.15 -16.62 3.66
N ALA A 178 3.63 -15.44 3.34
CA ALA A 178 3.47 -14.33 4.28
C ALA A 178 2.36 -14.56 5.31
N MET A 179 1.43 -15.49 5.07
CA MET A 179 0.39 -15.81 6.03
C MET A 179 0.96 -16.35 7.35
N PRO A 180 0.48 -15.87 8.50
CA PRO A 180 0.77 -16.49 9.77
C PRO A 180 0.02 -17.83 9.87
N MET A 181 0.59 -18.79 10.61
CA MET A 181 0.06 -20.13 10.91
C MET A 181 -0.06 -21.07 9.70
N TRP A 182 0.42 -22.29 9.90
CA TRP A 182 0.44 -23.35 8.88
C TRP A 182 -0.95 -23.76 8.42
N GLU A 183 -1.93 -23.81 9.32
CA GLU A 183 -3.31 -24.15 9.00
C GLU A 183 -3.91 -23.21 7.95
N ARG A 184 -3.68 -21.91 8.09
CA ARG A 184 -4.16 -20.92 7.10
C ARG A 184 -3.44 -21.05 5.77
N LYS A 185 -2.14 -21.36 5.79
CA LYS A 185 -1.37 -21.61 4.55
C LYS A 185 -1.95 -22.78 3.79
N LEU A 186 -2.24 -23.91 4.48
CA LEU A 186 -2.82 -25.10 3.85
C LEU A 186 -4.20 -24.82 3.24
N ARG A 187 -5.07 -24.06 3.90
CA ARG A 187 -6.39 -23.69 3.37
C ARG A 187 -6.34 -22.83 2.10
N VAL A 188 -5.27 -22.09 1.88
CA VAL A 188 -5.11 -21.22 0.67
C VAL A 188 -4.55 -21.99 -0.50
N PHE A 189 -3.76 -23.04 -0.25
CA PHE A 189 -3.13 -23.85 -1.29
C PHE A 189 -3.87 -25.18 -1.57
N GLY A 190 -4.76 -25.61 -0.68
CA GLY A 190 -5.66 -26.75 -0.86
C GLY A 190 -7.02 -26.28 -1.34
#